data_62970e89c88eb3ba2795d5a9b4def096
#
_entry.id   62970e89c88eb3ba2795d5a9b4def096
#
_cell.length_a   1.000
_cell.length_b   1.000
_cell.length_c   1.000
_cell.angle_alpha   90.00
_cell.angle_beta   90.00
_cell.angle_gamma   90.00
#
_symmetry.space_group_name_H-M   'P 1'
#
loop_
_entity.id
_entity.type
_entity.pdbx_description
1 polymer ?
#
loop_
_entity_poly.entity_id
_entity_poly.type
_entity_poly.pdbx_seq_one_letter_code
_entity_poly.pdbx_strand_id
1 'polypeptide(L)'
;MVVLPLFVLAQQSPVEQVRKYVQTQEGNILKAYQQFLSIPNVASDMPNIERNAAWIAEQMRSLQMDKVQLLYPATKGVPPAVYGEVVTPGATQTLIFYAHYDGQPVDSTKWASGLHPFKPSLYTDALHKGGKPIAFEQTRYEPQWRIYGRGASDDKAGVMAILQAYAALKANGIMPKVNMKFFFEGEEEAGSDHLHEILEANQALLKGDLWVICDGPVHQSGQQQIVFGVRGDTHLEVTVFGPKRPLHSGHYGNWAPNPGMMLSKLLASMKDASGKVLVKGFYDDVTPLSAEEKKALAKVPSVDAALQKELGIARVENPSQSLAEAINQPSLNINGITVAGTGKYSANVIPIKAVASIDLRLVVGNDWKRQQDKVVKHIQSQGYFVTTNEPTDEERMRYPKIAMVIRSGGYNAQKTSMLHPLAQKVVQAVTTAQGKVVLTPTLGGSLPLFVFEQYLKTPPITVPIANHDNNQHAENENIRLKNLFEGIVTFASIMLLPR
;
A
#
# COMPACT_ATOMS: atom_id res chain seq x y z
N MET A 1 50.27 43.88 15.58
CA MET A 1 48.86 43.48 15.76
C MET A 1 48.62 42.25 14.88
N VAL A 2 48.56 41.07 15.48
CA VAL A 2 48.28 39.82 14.73
C VAL A 2 46.77 39.64 14.76
N VAL A 3 46.12 39.76 13.58
CA VAL A 3 44.69 39.45 13.41
C VAL A 3 44.58 37.95 13.22
N LEU A 4 44.18 37.23 14.25
CA LEU A 4 43.81 35.82 14.13
C LEU A 4 42.46 35.73 13.38
N PRO A 5 42.35 34.93 12.31
CA PRO A 5 41.08 34.71 11.66
C PRO A 5 40.13 33.88 12.58
N LEU A 6 39.04 34.48 12.97
CA LEU A 6 37.92 33.72 13.58
C LEU A 6 37.34 32.78 12.52
N PHE A 7 37.70 31.48 12.59
CA PHE A 7 36.96 30.44 11.92
C PHE A 7 35.59 30.32 12.58
N VAL A 8 34.57 30.92 12.00
CA VAL A 8 33.20 30.63 12.31
C VAL A 8 32.94 29.21 11.74
N LEU A 9 33.02 28.21 12.61
CA LEU A 9 32.53 26.85 12.27
C LEU A 9 31.05 26.99 11.94
N ALA A 10 30.70 26.87 10.69
CA ALA A 10 29.30 26.83 10.24
C ALA A 10 28.59 25.71 11.02
N GLN A 11 27.62 26.06 11.83
CA GLN A 11 26.83 25.08 12.60
C GLN A 11 26.10 24.18 11.61
N GLN A 12 26.33 22.86 11.70
CA GLN A 12 25.66 21.88 10.82
C GLN A 12 24.13 22.03 10.93
N SER A 13 23.43 21.90 9.79
CA SER A 13 21.97 21.95 9.82
C SER A 13 21.41 20.80 10.67
N PRO A 14 20.22 20.95 11.28
CA PRO A 14 19.58 19.87 12.03
C PRO A 14 19.47 18.55 11.24
N VAL A 15 19.19 18.63 9.95
CA VAL A 15 19.10 17.45 9.07
C VAL A 15 20.47 16.76 8.91
N GLU A 16 21.55 17.54 8.78
CA GLU A 16 22.91 16.97 8.71
C GLU A 16 23.35 16.33 10.03
N GLN A 17 22.95 16.92 11.17
CA GLN A 17 23.20 16.31 12.48
C GLN A 17 22.48 14.97 12.62
N VAL A 18 21.22 14.87 12.18
CA VAL A 18 20.46 13.61 12.13
C VAL A 18 21.16 12.60 11.20
N ARG A 19 21.57 13.02 10.00
CA ARG A 19 22.28 12.14 9.05
C ARG A 19 23.57 11.57 9.66
N LYS A 20 24.34 12.41 10.34
CA LYS A 20 25.55 11.97 11.06
C LYS A 20 25.22 11.01 12.19
N TYR A 21 24.16 11.28 12.97
CA TYR A 21 23.68 10.36 14.00
C TYR A 21 23.36 8.99 13.41
N VAL A 22 22.57 8.94 12.35
CA VAL A 22 22.21 7.67 11.66
C VAL A 22 23.48 6.92 11.27
N GLN A 23 24.44 7.58 10.61
CA GLN A 23 25.71 6.97 10.19
C GLN A 23 26.52 6.39 11.36
N THR A 24 26.51 7.04 12.52
CA THR A 24 27.22 6.55 13.70
C THR A 24 26.47 5.47 14.47
N GLN A 25 25.15 5.34 14.24
CA GLN A 25 24.28 4.39 14.94
C GLN A 25 23.78 3.25 14.05
N GLU A 26 24.26 3.11 12.79
CA GLU A 26 23.81 2.08 11.84
C GLU A 26 23.72 0.69 12.48
N GLY A 27 24.78 0.26 13.17
CA GLY A 27 24.81 -1.07 13.83
C GLY A 27 23.76 -1.25 14.92
N ASN A 28 23.54 -0.21 15.76
CA ASN A 28 22.52 -0.26 16.81
C ASN A 28 21.11 -0.25 16.23
N ILE A 29 20.87 0.58 15.21
CA ILE A 29 19.59 0.65 14.48
C ILE A 29 19.29 -0.73 13.86
N LEU A 30 20.26 -1.33 13.19
CA LEU A 30 20.07 -2.64 12.53
C LEU A 30 19.87 -3.78 13.54
N LYS A 31 20.54 -3.74 14.69
CA LYS A 31 20.32 -4.70 15.77
C LYS A 31 18.92 -4.61 16.35
N ALA A 32 18.41 -3.42 16.62
CA ALA A 32 17.05 -3.21 17.08
C ALA A 32 16.03 -3.64 16.01
N TYR A 33 16.31 -3.36 14.75
CA TYR A 33 15.46 -3.74 13.64
C TYR A 33 15.42 -5.25 13.44
N GLN A 34 16.57 -5.93 13.54
CA GLN A 34 16.65 -7.40 13.52
C GLN A 34 15.79 -8.03 14.61
N GLN A 35 15.85 -7.49 15.85
CA GLN A 35 15.00 -7.95 16.94
C GLN A 35 13.51 -7.79 16.63
N PHE A 36 13.12 -6.63 16.11
CA PHE A 36 11.73 -6.34 15.77
C PHE A 36 11.22 -7.26 14.64
N LEU A 37 12.01 -7.48 13.60
CA LEU A 37 11.68 -8.38 12.50
C LEU A 37 11.60 -9.86 12.91
N SER A 38 12.27 -10.23 13.99
CA SER A 38 12.25 -11.61 14.50
C SER A 38 10.94 -11.97 15.22
N ILE A 39 10.09 -11.00 15.53
CA ILE A 39 8.76 -11.25 16.08
C ILE A 39 7.80 -11.52 14.91
N PRO A 40 7.18 -12.69 14.80
CA PRO A 40 6.16 -12.96 13.79
C PRO A 40 5.04 -11.90 13.85
N ASN A 41 4.49 -11.53 12.67
CA ASN A 41 3.59 -10.38 12.61
C ASN A 41 2.36 -10.57 11.72
N VAL A 42 1.91 -11.81 11.53
CA VAL A 42 0.65 -12.05 10.83
C VAL A 42 -0.52 -11.65 11.74
N ALA A 43 -1.46 -10.82 11.26
CA ALA A 43 -2.54 -10.24 12.06
C ALA A 43 -3.38 -11.28 12.82
N SER A 44 -3.58 -12.48 12.27
CA SER A 44 -4.30 -13.58 12.93
C SER A 44 -3.51 -14.28 14.06
N ASP A 45 -2.21 -14.02 14.18
CA ASP A 45 -1.36 -14.55 15.25
C ASP A 45 -1.33 -13.57 16.44
N MET A 46 -2.45 -13.45 17.13
CA MET A 46 -2.64 -12.48 18.23
C MET A 46 -1.53 -12.49 19.29
N PRO A 47 -1.02 -13.65 19.77
CA PRO A 47 0.09 -13.64 20.74
C PRO A 47 1.34 -12.92 20.23
N ASN A 48 1.69 -13.08 18.96
CA ASN A 48 2.83 -12.41 18.36
C ASN A 48 2.52 -10.95 17.97
N ILE A 49 1.30 -10.66 17.57
CA ILE A 49 0.84 -9.27 17.34
C ILE A 49 0.94 -8.45 18.63
N GLU A 50 0.47 -8.99 19.76
CA GLU A 50 0.61 -8.30 21.06
C GLU A 50 2.09 -8.12 21.48
N ARG A 51 2.97 -9.06 21.14
CA ARG A 51 4.43 -8.91 21.35
C ARG A 51 5.00 -7.77 20.49
N ASN A 52 4.56 -7.62 19.24
CA ASN A 52 4.95 -6.49 18.40
C ASN A 52 4.47 -5.16 18.99
N ALA A 53 3.19 -5.08 19.38
CA ALA A 53 2.63 -3.89 20.00
C ALA A 53 3.36 -3.51 21.30
N ALA A 54 3.66 -4.49 22.15
CA ALA A 54 4.43 -4.29 23.38
C ALA A 54 5.84 -3.80 23.12
N TRP A 55 6.54 -4.37 22.10
CA TRP A 55 7.88 -3.93 21.70
C TRP A 55 7.87 -2.46 21.26
N ILE A 56 6.92 -2.08 20.40
CA ILE A 56 6.77 -0.70 19.92
C ILE A 56 6.49 0.26 21.09
N ALA A 57 5.55 -0.10 21.96
CA ALA A 57 5.20 0.71 23.12
C ALA A 57 6.41 0.89 24.07
N GLU A 58 7.25 -0.12 24.24
CA GLU A 58 8.48 -0.03 25.04
C GLU A 58 9.52 0.90 24.39
N GLN A 59 9.70 0.84 23.05
CA GLN A 59 10.55 1.81 22.35
C GLN A 59 10.06 3.24 22.57
N MET A 60 8.76 3.49 22.46
CA MET A 60 8.18 4.81 22.70
C MET A 60 8.40 5.29 24.15
N ARG A 61 8.24 4.40 25.15
CA ARG A 61 8.50 4.73 26.57
C ARG A 61 9.99 5.04 26.80
N SER A 62 10.90 4.24 26.21
CA SER A 62 12.34 4.49 26.30
C SER A 62 12.75 5.84 25.70
N LEU A 63 12.02 6.30 24.69
CA LEU A 63 12.15 7.63 24.11
C LEU A 63 11.46 8.72 24.95
N GLN A 64 10.86 8.38 26.09
CA GLN A 64 10.18 9.29 27.00
C GLN A 64 9.13 10.15 26.29
N MET A 65 8.29 9.53 25.48
CA MET A 65 7.11 10.19 24.92
C MET A 65 6.12 10.53 26.03
N ASP A 66 5.40 11.65 25.92
CA ASP A 66 4.51 12.17 26.95
C ASP A 66 3.36 11.22 27.28
N LYS A 67 2.93 10.47 26.28
CA LYS A 67 1.86 9.46 26.42
C LYS A 67 2.13 8.26 25.52
N VAL A 68 1.95 7.05 26.06
CA VAL A 68 2.03 5.79 25.30
C VAL A 68 0.93 4.84 25.76
N GLN A 69 0.10 4.37 24.84
CA GLN A 69 -0.99 3.44 25.14
C GLN A 69 -1.33 2.53 23.96
N LEU A 70 -1.95 1.39 24.22
CA LEU A 70 -2.56 0.53 23.23
C LEU A 70 -4.03 0.90 23.06
N LEU A 71 -4.50 1.04 21.83
CA LEU A 71 -5.88 1.34 21.46
C LEU A 71 -6.48 0.07 20.87
N TYR A 72 -7.38 -0.54 21.62
CA TYR A 72 -8.10 -1.75 21.19
C TYR A 72 -9.40 -1.38 20.51
N PRO A 73 -9.80 -2.06 19.42
CA PRO A 73 -11.15 -1.96 18.90
C PRO A 73 -12.16 -2.55 19.90
N ALA A 74 -13.45 -2.26 19.73
CA ALA A 74 -14.51 -2.82 20.56
C ALA A 74 -14.66 -4.34 20.33
N THR A 75 -14.40 -4.78 19.12
CA THR A 75 -14.36 -6.19 18.72
C THR A 75 -13.16 -6.88 19.39
N LYS A 76 -13.42 -7.98 20.10
CA LYS A 76 -12.39 -8.73 20.82
C LYS A 76 -11.59 -9.63 19.89
N GLY A 77 -10.32 -9.84 20.25
CA GLY A 77 -9.41 -10.74 19.49
C GLY A 77 -8.89 -10.11 18.21
N VAL A 78 -8.95 -8.80 18.10
CA VAL A 78 -8.46 -8.00 16.97
C VAL A 78 -7.21 -7.24 17.42
N PRO A 79 -6.21 -7.06 16.53
CA PRO A 79 -4.99 -6.33 16.83
C PRO A 79 -5.23 -4.90 17.33
N PRO A 80 -4.50 -4.43 18.36
CA PRO A 80 -4.56 -3.05 18.80
C PRO A 80 -3.75 -2.13 17.88
N ALA A 81 -4.06 -0.83 17.88
CA ALA A 81 -3.12 0.18 17.44
C ALA A 81 -2.22 0.63 18.61
N VAL A 82 -0.95 0.94 18.32
CA VAL A 82 -0.04 1.53 19.32
C VAL A 82 -0.02 3.04 19.14
N TYR A 83 -0.39 3.76 20.18
CA TYR A 83 -0.42 5.22 20.18
C TYR A 83 0.72 5.80 21.03
N GLY A 84 1.37 6.85 20.51
CA GLY A 84 2.32 7.69 21.24
C GLY A 84 2.07 9.17 20.99
N GLU A 85 2.50 10.04 21.91
CA GLU A 85 2.35 11.49 21.77
C GLU A 85 3.58 12.22 22.31
N VAL A 86 3.96 13.27 21.60
CA VAL A 86 4.97 14.25 22.04
C VAL A 86 4.41 15.65 21.84
N VAL A 87 4.25 16.37 22.94
CA VAL A 87 3.78 17.75 22.95
C VAL A 87 5.00 18.69 22.87
N THR A 88 5.05 19.47 21.81
CA THR A 88 6.17 20.41 21.58
C THR A 88 5.80 21.81 22.07
N PRO A 89 6.54 22.40 23.01
CA PRO A 89 6.25 23.73 23.53
C PRO A 89 6.16 24.80 22.42
N GLY A 90 5.02 25.50 22.36
CA GLY A 90 4.74 26.54 21.37
C GLY A 90 4.44 26.06 19.97
N ALA A 91 4.29 24.75 19.74
CA ALA A 91 3.80 24.22 18.48
C ALA A 91 2.30 24.46 18.35
N THR A 92 1.88 24.88 17.16
CA THR A 92 0.46 25.12 16.81
C THR A 92 -0.10 24.08 15.85
N GLN A 93 0.76 23.26 15.25
CA GLN A 93 0.41 22.24 14.29
C GLN A 93 0.69 20.86 14.89
N THR A 94 -0.18 19.89 14.59
CA THR A 94 -0.07 18.51 15.04
C THR A 94 -0.03 17.57 13.83
N LEU A 95 1.07 16.84 13.68
CA LEU A 95 1.20 15.77 12.70
C LEU A 95 0.93 14.42 13.35
N ILE A 96 0.27 13.54 12.63
CA ILE A 96 0.05 12.15 13.05
C ILE A 96 0.85 11.25 12.10
N PHE A 97 1.85 10.58 12.62
CA PHE A 97 2.70 9.64 11.89
C PHE A 97 2.09 8.25 11.97
N TYR A 98 1.88 7.64 10.82
CA TYR A 98 1.31 6.32 10.68
C TYR A 98 2.29 5.36 10.01
N ALA A 99 2.29 4.13 10.47
CA ALA A 99 2.83 2.94 9.84
C ALA A 99 2.03 1.73 10.35
N HIS A 100 2.19 0.56 9.75
CA HIS A 100 1.61 -0.67 10.31
C HIS A 100 2.68 -1.66 10.74
N TYR A 101 2.34 -2.58 11.64
CA TYR A 101 3.30 -3.54 12.16
C TYR A 101 2.93 -5.01 11.92
N ASP A 102 1.74 -5.27 11.42
CA ASP A 102 1.37 -6.59 10.90
C ASP A 102 1.98 -6.82 9.52
N GLY A 103 1.77 -7.97 8.95
CA GLY A 103 2.30 -8.36 7.65
C GLY A 103 1.52 -9.50 7.04
N GLN A 104 1.65 -9.66 5.74
CA GLN A 104 0.99 -10.71 4.97
C GLN A 104 1.33 -12.12 5.49
N PRO A 105 0.38 -13.06 5.42
CA PRO A 105 0.63 -14.47 5.70
C PRO A 105 1.81 -15.02 4.91
N VAL A 106 2.53 -15.95 5.51
CA VAL A 106 3.75 -16.50 4.93
C VAL A 106 3.72 -18.02 4.79
N ASP A 107 4.28 -18.50 3.69
CA ASP A 107 4.68 -19.90 3.50
C ASP A 107 6.21 -19.95 3.47
N SER A 108 6.83 -20.33 4.60
CA SER A 108 8.29 -20.35 4.71
C SER A 108 8.99 -21.30 3.75
N THR A 109 8.26 -22.27 3.18
CA THR A 109 8.82 -23.25 2.21
C THR A 109 9.08 -22.64 0.84
N LYS A 110 8.45 -21.50 0.54
CA LYS A 110 8.61 -20.78 -0.73
C LYS A 110 9.74 -19.74 -0.68
N TRP A 111 10.28 -19.45 0.51
CA TRP A 111 11.40 -18.54 0.64
C TRP A 111 12.68 -19.17 0.07
N ALA A 112 13.54 -18.34 -0.51
CA ALA A 112 14.79 -18.80 -1.08
C ALA A 112 15.66 -19.53 -0.04
N SER A 113 16.46 -20.48 -0.49
CA SER A 113 17.34 -21.26 0.39
C SER A 113 18.20 -20.35 1.25
N GLY A 114 18.20 -20.59 2.58
CA GLY A 114 18.89 -19.76 3.56
C GLY A 114 18.10 -18.57 4.09
N LEU A 115 16.92 -18.27 3.53
CA LEU A 115 16.03 -17.23 4.04
C LEU A 115 14.85 -17.82 4.82
N HIS A 116 14.36 -17.05 5.78
CA HIS A 116 13.18 -17.38 6.56
C HIS A 116 12.43 -16.09 6.93
N PRO A 117 11.09 -16.04 6.84
CA PRO A 117 10.33 -14.80 7.06
C PRO A 117 10.60 -14.12 8.39
N PHE A 118 10.81 -14.88 9.48
CA PHE A 118 11.02 -14.35 10.83
C PHE A 118 12.40 -14.64 11.40
N LYS A 119 13.38 -14.93 10.53
CA LYS A 119 14.80 -14.95 10.86
C LYS A 119 15.51 -13.98 9.92
N PRO A 120 15.48 -12.68 10.22
CA PRO A 120 15.99 -11.66 9.30
C PRO A 120 17.46 -11.91 8.98
N SER A 121 17.80 -11.71 7.71
CA SER A 121 19.13 -11.98 7.18
C SER A 121 19.65 -10.78 6.41
N LEU A 122 20.91 -10.39 6.62
CA LEU A 122 21.57 -9.30 5.91
C LEU A 122 22.31 -9.85 4.68
N TYR A 123 22.14 -9.20 3.54
CA TYR A 123 22.74 -9.58 2.26
C TYR A 123 23.46 -8.40 1.60
N THR A 124 24.51 -8.69 0.84
CA THR A 124 25.34 -7.67 0.15
C THR A 124 24.64 -6.96 -1.01
N ASP A 125 23.60 -7.54 -1.60
CA ASP A 125 22.76 -6.97 -2.66
C ASP A 125 21.46 -7.79 -2.79
N ALA A 126 20.63 -7.48 -3.79
CA ALA A 126 19.49 -8.26 -4.16
C ALA A 126 19.85 -9.69 -4.58
N LEU A 127 19.02 -10.68 -4.26
CA LEU A 127 19.24 -12.08 -4.63
C LEU A 127 19.48 -12.26 -6.13
N HIS A 128 18.65 -11.62 -6.96
CA HIS A 128 18.76 -11.70 -8.43
C HIS A 128 20.03 -11.03 -8.99
N LYS A 129 20.74 -10.24 -8.18
CA LYS A 129 22.04 -9.64 -8.50
C LYS A 129 23.21 -10.39 -7.87
N GLY A 130 22.97 -11.58 -7.32
CA GLY A 130 23.99 -12.41 -6.70
C GLY A 130 24.39 -11.98 -5.29
N GLY A 131 23.49 -11.26 -4.58
CA GLY A 131 23.69 -10.92 -3.17
C GLY A 131 23.96 -12.14 -2.31
N LYS A 132 24.89 -12.01 -1.35
CA LYS A 132 25.34 -13.09 -0.45
C LYS A 132 25.02 -12.74 1.00
N PRO A 133 24.67 -13.72 1.86
CA PRO A 133 24.44 -13.49 3.27
C PRO A 133 25.73 -13.03 3.96
N ILE A 134 25.58 -12.10 4.90
CA ILE A 134 26.66 -11.60 5.76
C ILE A 134 26.13 -11.42 7.19
N ALA A 135 27.04 -11.33 8.18
CA ALA A 135 26.67 -11.04 9.55
C ALA A 135 26.06 -9.64 9.69
N PHE A 136 25.19 -9.42 10.69
CA PHE A 136 24.66 -8.11 10.98
C PHE A 136 25.70 -7.16 11.58
N GLU A 137 26.63 -7.67 12.37
CA GLU A 137 27.71 -6.89 12.97
C GLU A 137 28.79 -6.62 11.91
N GLN A 138 28.87 -5.37 11.48
CA GLN A 138 29.85 -4.88 10.51
C GLN A 138 30.53 -3.61 11.03
N THR A 139 31.76 -3.36 10.57
CA THR A 139 32.45 -2.09 10.81
C THR A 139 31.96 -0.96 9.92
N ARG A 140 31.38 -1.29 8.79
CA ARG A 140 30.79 -0.38 7.82
C ARG A 140 29.63 -1.06 7.10
N TYR A 141 28.59 -0.30 6.80
CA TYR A 141 27.43 -0.77 6.07
C TYR A 141 27.36 -0.11 4.68
N GLU A 142 27.10 -0.93 3.67
CA GLU A 142 27.00 -0.40 2.32
C GLU A 142 25.52 -0.09 1.97
N PRO A 143 25.26 1.03 1.28
CA PRO A 143 23.90 1.49 0.99
C PRO A 143 23.02 0.49 0.22
N GLN A 144 23.65 -0.41 -0.56
CA GLN A 144 22.94 -1.40 -1.39
C GLN A 144 22.59 -2.68 -0.65
N TRP A 145 23.18 -2.92 0.52
CA TRP A 145 22.86 -4.11 1.33
C TRP A 145 21.38 -4.16 1.66
N ARG A 146 20.86 -5.36 1.88
CA ARG A 146 19.45 -5.60 2.09
C ARG A 146 19.19 -6.47 3.30
N ILE A 147 18.18 -6.14 4.06
CA ILE A 147 17.63 -7.02 5.09
C ILE A 147 16.43 -7.75 4.48
N TYR A 148 16.47 -9.08 4.54
CA TYR A 148 15.38 -9.96 4.15
C TYR A 148 14.61 -10.43 5.38
N GLY A 149 13.28 -10.36 5.33
CA GLY A 149 12.35 -10.78 6.37
C GLY A 149 10.95 -10.29 6.07
N ARG A 150 9.91 -10.92 6.61
CA ARG A 150 8.54 -10.42 6.52
C ARG A 150 8.38 -9.14 7.35
N GLY A 151 7.73 -8.12 6.80
CA GLY A 151 7.65 -6.79 7.38
C GLY A 151 8.92 -5.95 7.22
N ALA A 152 9.96 -6.47 6.50
CA ALA A 152 11.20 -5.74 6.32
C ALA A 152 11.05 -4.49 5.45
N SER A 153 10.02 -4.40 4.66
CA SER A 153 9.68 -3.21 3.86
C SER A 153 8.23 -2.77 4.09
N ASP A 154 7.38 -3.70 4.50
CA ASP A 154 5.94 -3.56 4.59
C ASP A 154 5.41 -4.10 5.93
N ASP A 155 5.25 -3.26 7.02
CA ASP A 155 5.75 -1.89 7.13
C ASP A 155 6.46 -1.64 8.47
N LYS A 156 7.09 -2.69 9.07
CA LYS A 156 7.94 -2.48 10.25
C LYS A 156 9.10 -1.51 9.98
N ALA A 157 9.48 -1.32 8.69
CA ALA A 157 10.46 -0.32 8.29
C ALA A 157 9.96 1.10 8.59
N GLY A 158 8.70 1.38 8.31
CA GLY A 158 8.06 2.66 8.61
C GLY A 158 8.02 2.94 10.10
N VAL A 159 7.58 1.95 10.90
CA VAL A 159 7.63 2.04 12.37
C VAL A 159 9.04 2.40 12.85
N MET A 160 10.05 1.65 12.35
CA MET A 160 11.45 1.87 12.75
C MET A 160 11.97 3.23 12.31
N ALA A 161 11.70 3.65 11.07
CA ALA A 161 12.14 4.94 10.55
C ALA A 161 11.55 6.10 11.34
N ILE A 162 10.27 6.06 11.67
CA ILE A 162 9.59 7.10 12.43
C ILE A 162 10.13 7.19 13.87
N LEU A 163 10.29 6.05 14.56
CA LEU A 163 10.81 6.03 15.93
C LEU A 163 12.28 6.47 15.99
N GLN A 164 13.11 6.01 15.07
CA GLN A 164 14.53 6.39 15.00
C GLN A 164 14.73 7.86 14.57
N ALA A 165 13.80 8.43 13.78
CA ALA A 165 13.81 9.85 13.48
C ALA A 165 13.67 10.71 14.76
N TYR A 166 12.71 10.37 15.60
CA TYR A 166 12.55 11.06 16.89
C TYR A 166 13.74 10.80 17.84
N ALA A 167 14.23 9.56 17.89
CA ALA A 167 15.42 9.21 18.66
C ALA A 167 16.64 10.05 18.25
N ALA A 168 16.86 10.24 16.96
CA ALA A 168 17.95 11.04 16.42
C ALA A 168 17.84 12.52 16.80
N LEU A 169 16.64 13.12 16.74
CA LEU A 169 16.40 14.49 17.18
C LEU A 169 16.71 14.63 18.66
N LYS A 170 16.19 13.73 19.49
CA LYS A 170 16.39 13.75 20.94
C LYS A 170 17.86 13.61 21.33
N ALA A 171 18.57 12.67 20.72
CA ALA A 171 19.99 12.43 20.99
C ALA A 171 20.88 13.64 20.66
N ASN A 172 20.48 14.47 19.69
CA ASN A 172 21.17 15.68 19.30
C ASN A 172 20.63 16.94 20.03
N GLY A 173 19.69 16.82 20.98
CA GLY A 173 19.07 17.95 21.66
C GLY A 173 18.28 18.88 20.74
N ILE A 174 17.80 18.36 19.61
CA ILE A 174 17.04 19.11 18.61
C ILE A 174 15.55 18.99 18.94
N MET A 175 14.92 20.11 19.23
CA MET A 175 13.49 20.16 19.51
C MET A 175 12.67 20.06 18.21
N PRO A 176 11.67 19.17 18.13
CA PRO A 176 10.67 19.19 17.07
C PRO A 176 9.96 20.56 17.01
N LYS A 177 9.34 20.87 15.87
CA LYS A 177 8.62 22.13 15.67
C LYS A 177 7.11 21.97 15.57
N VAL A 178 6.64 20.74 15.61
CA VAL A 178 5.24 20.35 15.58
C VAL A 178 4.92 19.45 16.77
N ASN A 179 3.67 19.40 17.20
CA ASN A 179 3.19 18.31 18.05
C ASN A 179 3.16 17.03 17.21
N MET A 180 3.54 15.93 17.80
CA MET A 180 3.62 14.65 17.12
C MET A 180 2.72 13.63 17.80
N LYS A 181 1.93 12.94 17.02
CA LYS A 181 1.22 11.73 17.40
C LYS A 181 1.73 10.61 16.55
N PHE A 182 1.88 9.45 17.14
CA PHE A 182 2.33 8.23 16.50
C PHE A 182 1.19 7.23 16.60
N PHE A 183 0.80 6.65 15.47
CA PHE A 183 -0.26 5.67 15.40
C PHE A 183 0.23 4.51 14.53
N PHE A 184 0.46 3.36 15.16
CA PHE A 184 0.92 2.17 14.46
C PHE A 184 -0.17 1.10 14.51
N GLU A 185 -0.67 0.73 13.33
CA GLU A 185 -1.78 -0.21 13.14
C GLU A 185 -1.29 -1.66 13.12
N GLY A 186 -2.13 -2.59 13.58
CA GLY A 186 -1.80 -4.02 13.60
C GLY A 186 -2.68 -4.91 12.74
N GLU A 187 -3.54 -4.34 11.89
CA GLU A 187 -4.53 -5.06 11.08
C GLU A 187 -4.55 -4.60 9.61
N GLU A 188 -3.60 -3.79 9.15
CA GLU A 188 -3.61 -3.22 7.81
C GLU A 188 -3.64 -4.30 6.72
N GLU A 189 -2.75 -5.25 6.81
CA GLU A 189 -2.59 -6.36 5.86
C GLU A 189 -3.73 -7.38 5.90
N ALA A 190 -4.57 -7.31 6.92
CA ALA A 190 -5.83 -8.06 7.01
C ALA A 190 -7.04 -7.22 6.54
N GLY A 191 -6.83 -5.99 6.04
CA GLY A 191 -7.84 -5.13 5.44
C GLY A 191 -8.37 -4.01 6.34
N SER A 192 -7.81 -3.80 7.54
CA SER A 192 -8.21 -2.73 8.49
C SER A 192 -9.71 -2.73 8.83
N ASP A 193 -10.34 -3.91 8.89
CA ASP A 193 -11.79 -4.02 9.04
C ASP A 193 -12.31 -3.33 10.33
N HIS A 194 -11.48 -3.30 11.39
CA HIS A 194 -11.82 -2.73 12.69
C HIS A 194 -11.14 -1.38 12.99
N LEU A 195 -10.36 -0.83 12.07
CA LEU A 195 -9.70 0.46 12.23
C LEU A 195 -10.73 1.56 12.56
N HIS A 196 -11.89 1.53 11.92
CA HIS A 196 -12.96 2.50 12.15
C HIS A 196 -13.42 2.54 13.62
N GLU A 197 -13.47 1.39 14.32
CA GLU A 197 -13.86 1.33 15.75
C GLU A 197 -12.83 2.06 16.63
N ILE A 198 -11.54 1.88 16.33
CA ILE A 198 -10.45 2.58 17.04
C ILE A 198 -10.53 4.10 16.81
N LEU A 199 -10.75 4.52 15.55
CA LEU A 199 -10.82 5.94 15.20
C LEU A 199 -12.05 6.61 15.85
N GLU A 200 -13.21 6.00 15.80
CA GLU A 200 -14.44 6.51 16.39
C GLU A 200 -14.33 6.66 17.92
N ALA A 201 -13.79 5.65 18.60
CA ALA A 201 -13.64 5.67 20.05
C ALA A 201 -12.59 6.69 20.53
N ASN A 202 -11.65 7.09 19.67
CA ASN A 202 -10.49 7.91 20.05
C ASN A 202 -10.40 9.24 19.30
N GLN A 203 -11.50 9.78 18.77
CA GLN A 203 -11.50 11.00 17.95
C GLN A 203 -10.79 12.18 18.61
N ALA A 204 -11.04 12.43 19.90
CA ALA A 204 -10.41 13.52 20.63
C ALA A 204 -8.88 13.32 20.77
N LEU A 205 -8.44 12.07 20.99
CA LEU A 205 -7.04 11.68 21.09
C LEU A 205 -6.32 11.80 19.75
N LEU A 206 -6.98 11.42 18.66
CA LEU A 206 -6.44 11.36 17.30
C LEU A 206 -6.68 12.67 16.51
N LYS A 207 -7.12 13.74 17.16
CA LYS A 207 -7.24 15.04 16.51
C LYS A 207 -5.86 15.54 16.09
N GLY A 208 -5.72 15.92 14.81
CA GLY A 208 -4.49 16.45 14.22
C GLY A 208 -4.80 17.27 12.97
N ASP A 209 -3.76 17.78 12.33
CA ASP A 209 -3.88 18.66 11.16
C ASP A 209 -3.52 17.94 9.85
N LEU A 210 -2.68 16.89 9.92
CA LEU A 210 -2.30 16.07 8.77
C LEU A 210 -1.80 14.70 9.25
N TRP A 211 -2.26 13.64 8.57
CA TRP A 211 -1.65 12.32 8.68
C TRP A 211 -0.49 12.20 7.70
N VAL A 212 0.65 11.69 8.18
CA VAL A 212 1.83 11.37 7.38
C VAL A 212 2.00 9.87 7.42
N ILE A 213 1.57 9.21 6.35
CA ILE A 213 1.58 7.75 6.21
C ILE A 213 2.96 7.33 5.70
N CYS A 214 3.61 6.42 6.42
CA CYS A 214 4.87 5.79 5.99
C CYS A 214 4.58 4.38 5.53
N ASP A 215 4.13 4.23 4.31
CA ASP A 215 3.79 2.93 3.75
C ASP A 215 4.04 2.93 2.24
N GLY A 216 4.48 1.79 1.71
CA GLY A 216 4.75 1.58 0.31
C GLY A 216 6.14 1.99 -0.17
N PRO A 217 6.42 1.80 -1.47
CA PRO A 217 7.74 2.02 -2.04
C PRO A 217 7.97 3.46 -2.49
N VAL A 218 9.23 3.87 -2.51
CA VAL A 218 9.67 5.05 -3.26
C VAL A 218 9.42 4.86 -4.76
N HIS A 219 9.49 5.93 -5.54
CA HIS A 219 9.29 5.86 -6.99
C HIS A 219 10.28 4.86 -7.65
N GLN A 220 9.85 4.18 -8.72
CA GLN A 220 10.66 3.17 -9.43
C GLN A 220 12.00 3.71 -9.96
N SER A 221 12.13 5.03 -10.13
CA SER A 221 13.43 5.67 -10.44
C SER A 221 14.41 5.67 -9.26
N GLY A 222 14.01 5.18 -8.07
CA GLY A 222 14.76 5.23 -6.83
C GLY A 222 14.74 6.61 -6.13
N GLN A 223 13.99 7.59 -6.66
CA GLN A 223 13.82 8.89 -6.02
C GLN A 223 12.75 8.81 -4.93
N GLN A 224 12.95 9.59 -3.86
CA GLN A 224 11.90 9.79 -2.86
C GLN A 224 10.65 10.34 -3.53
N GLN A 225 9.48 9.84 -3.13
CA GLN A 225 8.20 10.38 -3.58
C GLN A 225 7.33 10.84 -2.41
N ILE A 226 6.40 11.71 -2.71
CA ILE A 226 5.28 12.07 -1.84
C ILE A 226 4.00 11.84 -2.64
N VAL A 227 3.09 11.07 -2.07
CA VAL A 227 1.84 10.68 -2.69
C VAL A 227 0.69 11.39 -1.98
N PHE A 228 -0.19 12.00 -2.77
CA PHE A 228 -1.29 12.81 -2.25
C PHE A 228 -2.62 12.07 -2.17
N GLY A 229 -2.70 10.87 -2.71
CA GLY A 229 -3.91 10.08 -2.67
C GLY A 229 -3.69 8.62 -3.05
N VAL A 230 -4.67 7.81 -2.79
CA VAL A 230 -4.70 6.37 -3.08
C VAL A 230 -5.97 6.01 -3.83
N ARG A 231 -5.91 4.91 -4.58
CA ARG A 231 -7.09 4.39 -5.28
C ARG A 231 -8.04 3.74 -4.28
N GLY A 232 -9.33 3.77 -4.62
CA GLY A 232 -10.33 2.92 -3.98
C GLY A 232 -10.33 1.53 -4.62
N ASP A 233 -11.02 0.61 -3.97
CA ASP A 233 -11.07 -0.78 -4.35
C ASP A 233 -12.45 -1.39 -4.13
N THR A 234 -12.87 -2.29 -5.02
CA THR A 234 -14.03 -3.16 -4.84
C THR A 234 -14.02 -4.31 -5.85
N HIS A 235 -14.67 -5.41 -5.50
CA HIS A 235 -14.70 -6.63 -6.31
C HIS A 235 -16.11 -7.12 -6.60
N LEU A 236 -16.23 -7.91 -7.67
CA LEU A 236 -17.42 -8.63 -8.05
C LEU A 236 -17.04 -10.06 -8.44
N GLU A 237 -17.81 -11.04 -7.99
CA GLU A 237 -17.75 -12.38 -8.55
C GLU A 237 -18.97 -12.60 -9.47
N VAL A 238 -18.71 -13.02 -10.69
CA VAL A 238 -19.74 -13.25 -11.73
C VAL A 238 -19.75 -14.72 -12.11
N THR A 239 -20.84 -15.41 -11.79
CA THR A 239 -21.08 -16.80 -12.19
C THR A 239 -22.10 -16.85 -13.33
N VAL A 240 -21.70 -17.34 -14.48
CA VAL A 240 -22.59 -17.60 -15.64
C VAL A 240 -22.99 -19.07 -15.65
N PHE A 241 -24.28 -19.35 -15.76
CA PHE A 241 -24.82 -20.71 -15.72
C PHE A 241 -25.05 -21.29 -17.10
N GLY A 242 -24.73 -22.59 -17.24
CA GLY A 242 -25.06 -23.47 -18.35
C GLY A 242 -26.09 -24.51 -17.94
N PRO A 243 -25.99 -25.76 -18.45
CA PRO A 243 -26.93 -26.85 -18.10
C PRO A 243 -26.85 -27.21 -16.61
N LYS A 244 -27.91 -27.82 -16.06
CA LYS A 244 -27.99 -28.25 -14.64
C LYS A 244 -26.98 -29.34 -14.25
N ARG A 245 -26.53 -30.13 -15.22
CA ARG A 245 -25.50 -31.16 -15.04
C ARG A 245 -24.46 -31.08 -16.15
N PRO A 246 -23.27 -31.61 -15.94
CA PRO A 246 -22.28 -31.69 -17.01
C PRO A 246 -22.81 -32.55 -18.17
N LEU A 247 -22.56 -32.11 -19.40
CA LEU A 247 -23.00 -32.78 -20.59
C LEU A 247 -21.82 -33.23 -21.45
N HIS A 248 -21.89 -34.41 -22.06
CA HIS A 248 -20.87 -34.86 -23.00
C HIS A 248 -20.85 -33.94 -24.25
N SER A 249 -19.73 -33.29 -24.53
CA SER A 249 -19.63 -32.29 -25.59
C SER A 249 -19.83 -32.83 -26.98
N GLY A 250 -19.51 -34.10 -27.22
CA GLY A 250 -19.79 -34.78 -28.48
C GLY A 250 -21.29 -35.04 -28.78
N HIS A 251 -22.10 -35.17 -27.74
CA HIS A 251 -23.55 -35.38 -27.90
C HIS A 251 -24.35 -34.07 -27.86
N TYR A 252 -23.88 -33.08 -27.13
CA TYR A 252 -24.64 -31.87 -26.86
C TYR A 252 -23.95 -30.57 -27.34
N GLY A 253 -22.78 -30.69 -27.99
CA GLY A 253 -22.10 -29.55 -28.63
C GLY A 253 -22.99 -28.95 -29.73
N ASN A 254 -22.87 -27.63 -29.94
CA ASN A 254 -23.72 -26.83 -30.86
C ASN A 254 -25.22 -26.80 -30.50
N TRP A 255 -25.65 -27.54 -29.46
CA TRP A 255 -27.05 -27.55 -28.99
C TRP A 255 -27.19 -26.93 -27.59
N ALA A 256 -26.45 -27.40 -26.62
CA ALA A 256 -26.47 -26.82 -25.25
C ALA A 256 -25.57 -25.61 -25.13
N PRO A 257 -25.99 -24.54 -24.42
CA PRO A 257 -25.16 -23.38 -24.20
C PRO A 257 -23.95 -23.72 -23.34
N ASN A 258 -22.77 -23.23 -23.75
CA ASN A 258 -21.53 -23.42 -22.99
C ASN A 258 -21.25 -22.16 -22.11
N PRO A 259 -21.27 -22.25 -20.77
CA PRO A 259 -21.10 -21.11 -19.89
C PRO A 259 -19.70 -20.51 -19.99
N GLY A 260 -18.66 -21.27 -20.34
CA GLY A 260 -17.32 -20.73 -20.59
C GLY A 260 -17.30 -19.77 -21.77
N MET A 261 -17.94 -20.13 -22.88
CA MET A 261 -18.08 -19.25 -24.04
C MET A 261 -18.96 -18.03 -23.74
N MET A 262 -20.02 -18.23 -22.95
CA MET A 262 -20.91 -17.15 -22.55
C MET A 262 -20.18 -16.13 -21.66
N LEU A 263 -19.45 -16.60 -20.66
CA LEU A 263 -18.64 -15.74 -19.78
C LEU A 263 -17.55 -15.02 -20.56
N SER A 264 -16.80 -15.71 -21.43
CA SER A 264 -15.76 -15.09 -22.25
C SER A 264 -16.28 -13.93 -23.10
N LYS A 265 -17.45 -14.11 -23.74
CA LYS A 265 -18.13 -13.05 -24.51
C LYS A 265 -18.56 -11.89 -23.60
N LEU A 266 -19.08 -12.18 -22.42
CA LEU A 266 -19.48 -11.18 -21.45
C LEU A 266 -18.27 -10.34 -21.01
N LEU A 267 -17.17 -10.96 -20.61
CA LEU A 267 -15.96 -10.27 -20.19
C LEU A 267 -15.34 -9.44 -21.34
N ALA A 268 -15.28 -10.01 -22.55
CA ALA A 268 -14.79 -9.30 -23.73
C ALA A 268 -15.65 -8.09 -24.12
N SER A 269 -16.93 -8.03 -23.71
CA SER A 269 -17.79 -6.87 -23.93
C SER A 269 -17.51 -5.70 -22.98
N MET A 270 -16.78 -5.95 -21.90
CA MET A 270 -16.49 -4.94 -20.85
C MET A 270 -15.30 -4.03 -21.17
N LYS A 271 -14.41 -4.45 -22.07
CA LYS A 271 -13.15 -3.76 -22.37
C LYS A 271 -12.79 -3.92 -23.84
N ASP A 272 -12.29 -2.87 -24.48
CA ASP A 272 -11.82 -2.94 -25.86
C ASP A 272 -10.34 -3.36 -25.97
N ALA A 273 -9.84 -3.49 -27.18
CA ALA A 273 -8.46 -3.88 -27.46
C ALA A 273 -7.40 -2.84 -27.05
N SER A 274 -7.80 -1.61 -26.72
CA SER A 274 -6.94 -0.55 -26.21
C SER A 274 -6.96 -0.45 -24.68
N GLY A 275 -7.63 -1.39 -23.99
CA GLY A 275 -7.77 -1.39 -22.55
C GLY A 275 -8.84 -0.43 -22.01
N LYS A 276 -9.59 0.28 -22.88
CA LYS A 276 -10.67 1.16 -22.46
C LYS A 276 -11.87 0.33 -21.99
N VAL A 277 -12.41 0.67 -20.81
CA VAL A 277 -13.61 0.03 -20.26
C VAL A 277 -14.85 0.53 -21.01
N LEU A 278 -15.64 -0.41 -21.51
CA LEU A 278 -16.86 -0.16 -22.31
C LEU A 278 -18.15 -0.17 -21.48
N VAL A 279 -18.05 -0.39 -20.18
CA VAL A 279 -19.19 -0.31 -19.26
C VAL A 279 -19.73 1.12 -19.30
N LYS A 280 -21.01 1.29 -19.64
CA LYS A 280 -21.64 2.62 -19.80
C LYS A 280 -21.49 3.45 -18.53
N GLY A 281 -20.99 4.67 -18.68
CA GLY A 281 -20.79 5.62 -17.59
C GLY A 281 -19.63 5.30 -16.65
N PHE A 282 -18.75 4.36 -17.00
CA PHE A 282 -17.64 3.92 -16.12
C PHE A 282 -16.74 5.08 -15.67
N TYR A 283 -16.55 6.08 -16.53
CA TYR A 283 -15.70 7.25 -16.32
C TYR A 283 -16.44 8.51 -15.93
N ASP A 284 -17.81 8.52 -15.90
CA ASP A 284 -18.60 9.75 -15.78
C ASP A 284 -18.41 10.48 -14.45
N ASP A 285 -18.11 9.73 -13.39
CA ASP A 285 -17.97 10.29 -12.03
C ASP A 285 -16.51 10.69 -11.69
N VAL A 286 -15.57 10.52 -12.62
CA VAL A 286 -14.15 10.81 -12.37
C VAL A 286 -13.96 12.30 -12.17
N THR A 287 -13.39 12.70 -11.02
CA THR A 287 -12.97 14.08 -10.79
C THR A 287 -11.74 14.39 -11.64
N PRO A 288 -11.79 15.37 -12.54
CA PRO A 288 -10.65 15.73 -13.37
C PRO A 288 -9.44 16.15 -12.53
N LEU A 289 -8.25 15.81 -13.01
CA LEU A 289 -7.01 16.27 -12.39
C LEU A 289 -6.90 17.79 -12.44
N SER A 290 -6.49 18.41 -11.33
CA SER A 290 -6.20 19.83 -11.23
C SER A 290 -5.00 20.25 -12.09
N ALA A 291 -4.77 21.54 -12.24
CA ALA A 291 -3.61 22.06 -12.96
C ALA A 291 -2.29 21.65 -12.29
N GLU A 292 -2.26 21.67 -10.96
CA GLU A 292 -1.11 21.28 -10.14
C GLU A 292 -0.80 19.79 -10.28
N GLU A 293 -1.83 18.94 -10.25
CA GLU A 293 -1.71 17.49 -10.44
C GLU A 293 -1.18 17.15 -11.85
N LYS A 294 -1.69 17.78 -12.89
CA LYS A 294 -1.18 17.63 -14.26
C LYS A 294 0.28 18.07 -14.38
N LYS A 295 0.64 19.19 -13.72
CA LYS A 295 2.00 19.70 -13.68
C LYS A 295 2.95 18.76 -12.92
N ALA A 296 2.47 18.12 -11.86
CA ALA A 296 3.23 17.13 -11.10
C ALA A 296 3.45 15.86 -11.95
N LEU A 297 2.40 15.31 -12.56
CA LEU A 297 2.50 14.14 -13.44
C LEU A 297 3.47 14.35 -14.61
N ALA A 298 3.47 15.53 -15.21
CA ALA A 298 4.41 15.87 -16.30
C ALA A 298 5.89 15.87 -15.85
N LYS A 299 6.17 15.90 -14.54
CA LYS A 299 7.52 15.86 -13.98
C LYS A 299 7.90 14.49 -13.40
N VAL A 300 6.96 13.53 -13.36
CA VAL A 300 7.25 12.17 -12.92
C VAL A 300 8.28 11.56 -13.90
N PRO A 301 9.38 10.98 -13.40
CA PRO A 301 10.34 10.30 -14.26
C PRO A 301 9.67 9.16 -15.03
N SER A 302 9.84 9.11 -16.33
CA SER A 302 9.32 8.01 -17.14
C SER A 302 10.12 6.73 -16.84
N VAL A 303 9.42 5.68 -16.45
CA VAL A 303 9.97 4.35 -16.17
C VAL A 303 9.36 3.27 -17.07
N ASP A 304 8.40 3.64 -17.92
CA ASP A 304 7.57 2.72 -18.70
C ASP A 304 8.39 1.76 -19.56
N ALA A 305 9.37 2.26 -20.30
CA ALA A 305 10.21 1.42 -21.15
C ALA A 305 11.07 0.42 -20.34
N ALA A 306 11.55 0.84 -19.16
CA ALA A 306 12.33 -0.03 -18.29
C ALA A 306 11.44 -1.11 -17.68
N LEU A 307 10.26 -0.75 -17.18
CA LEU A 307 9.27 -1.68 -16.64
C LEU A 307 8.76 -2.65 -17.70
N GLN A 308 8.48 -2.17 -18.91
CA GLN A 308 8.03 -3.01 -20.02
C GLN A 308 9.07 -4.11 -20.33
N LYS A 309 10.35 -3.74 -20.34
CA LYS A 309 11.46 -4.69 -20.52
C LYS A 309 11.59 -5.66 -19.34
N GLU A 310 11.54 -5.16 -18.12
CA GLU A 310 11.64 -5.96 -16.89
C GLU A 310 10.52 -6.99 -16.80
N LEU A 311 9.28 -6.57 -17.10
CA LEU A 311 8.08 -7.42 -17.06
C LEU A 311 7.93 -8.31 -18.29
N GLY A 312 8.78 -8.18 -19.31
CA GLY A 312 8.75 -9.02 -20.52
C GLY A 312 7.50 -8.82 -21.38
N ILE A 313 6.91 -7.62 -21.37
CA ILE A 313 5.71 -7.30 -22.16
C ILE A 313 6.08 -6.53 -23.43
N ALA A 314 5.63 -7.03 -24.58
CA ALA A 314 5.95 -6.41 -25.88
C ALA A 314 5.19 -5.09 -26.11
N ARG A 315 3.99 -4.94 -25.50
CA ARG A 315 3.14 -3.75 -25.65
C ARG A 315 2.25 -3.58 -24.41
N VAL A 316 2.17 -2.36 -23.89
CA VAL A 316 1.18 -1.98 -22.88
C VAL A 316 -0.23 -1.88 -23.47
N GLU A 317 -1.29 -1.96 -22.66
CA GLU A 317 -2.68 -1.89 -23.14
C GLU A 317 -2.94 -0.59 -23.91
N ASN A 318 -2.60 0.56 -23.33
CA ASN A 318 -2.74 1.86 -23.98
C ASN A 318 -1.38 2.54 -24.17
N PRO A 319 -0.74 2.46 -25.37
CA PRO A 319 0.57 3.06 -25.62
C PRO A 319 0.58 4.59 -25.63
N SER A 320 -0.59 5.24 -25.67
CA SER A 320 -0.69 6.71 -25.62
C SER A 320 -0.67 7.26 -24.19
N GLN A 321 -0.60 6.43 -23.18
CA GLN A 321 -0.68 6.78 -21.76
C GLN A 321 0.51 6.19 -21.01
N SER A 322 1.19 6.99 -20.18
CA SER A 322 2.18 6.50 -19.22
C SER A 322 1.50 5.74 -18.09
N LEU A 323 2.25 4.90 -17.36
CA LEU A 323 1.77 4.24 -16.15
C LEU A 323 1.24 5.28 -15.15
N ALA A 324 1.98 6.38 -14.94
CA ALA A 324 1.59 7.45 -14.03
C ALA A 324 0.25 8.11 -14.39
N GLU A 325 -0.07 8.22 -15.68
CA GLU A 325 -1.38 8.71 -16.14
C GLU A 325 -2.47 7.64 -15.99
N ALA A 326 -2.16 6.38 -16.34
CA ALA A 326 -3.12 5.28 -16.30
C ALA A 326 -3.66 5.01 -14.89
N ILE A 327 -2.83 5.10 -13.84
CA ILE A 327 -3.27 4.90 -12.45
C ILE A 327 -4.20 6.00 -11.94
N ASN A 328 -4.27 7.16 -12.61
CA ASN A 328 -5.22 8.24 -12.32
C ASN A 328 -6.56 8.08 -13.05
N GLN A 329 -6.82 6.90 -13.64
CA GLN A 329 -8.11 6.51 -14.21
C GLN A 329 -8.64 5.26 -13.49
N PRO A 330 -9.98 5.10 -13.41
CA PRO A 330 -10.53 3.87 -12.87
C PRO A 330 -10.22 2.71 -13.82
N SER A 331 -10.02 1.52 -13.26
CA SER A 331 -9.73 0.32 -14.05
C SER A 331 -10.66 -0.84 -13.70
N LEU A 332 -10.86 -1.72 -14.69
CA LEU A 332 -11.51 -3.01 -14.54
C LEU A 332 -10.51 -4.08 -14.96
N ASN A 333 -10.25 -5.01 -14.06
CA ASN A 333 -9.34 -6.13 -14.28
C ASN A 333 -10.04 -7.46 -14.01
N ILE A 334 -9.57 -8.53 -14.64
CA ILE A 334 -10.05 -9.89 -14.40
C ILE A 334 -8.97 -10.62 -13.61
N ASN A 335 -9.23 -10.86 -12.33
CA ASN A 335 -8.27 -11.51 -11.43
C ASN A 335 -8.23 -13.02 -11.58
N GLY A 336 -9.34 -13.62 -12.03
CA GLY A 336 -9.42 -15.05 -12.22
C GLY A 336 -10.61 -15.48 -13.06
N ILE A 337 -10.46 -16.61 -13.74
CA ILE A 337 -11.54 -17.28 -14.49
C ILE A 337 -11.47 -18.77 -14.19
N THR A 338 -12.58 -19.36 -13.80
CA THR A 338 -12.73 -20.82 -13.60
C THR A 338 -13.90 -21.35 -14.42
N VAL A 339 -13.67 -22.40 -15.19
CA VAL A 339 -14.70 -23.02 -16.04
C VAL A 339 -14.75 -24.54 -15.86
N ALA A 340 -13.72 -25.25 -16.30
CA ALA A 340 -13.57 -26.70 -16.23
C ALA A 340 -12.07 -27.04 -16.17
N GLY A 341 -11.75 -28.31 -15.98
CA GLY A 341 -10.37 -28.78 -15.95
C GLY A 341 -9.66 -28.63 -17.29
N THR A 342 -8.35 -28.35 -17.23
CA THR A 342 -7.43 -28.29 -18.37
C THR A 342 -6.26 -29.26 -18.19
N GLY A 343 -5.46 -29.51 -19.23
CA GLY A 343 -4.34 -30.43 -19.19
C GLY A 343 -4.76 -31.84 -18.78
N LYS A 344 -4.16 -32.42 -17.76
CA LYS A 344 -4.49 -33.79 -17.27
C LYS A 344 -5.90 -33.92 -16.67
N TYR A 345 -6.56 -32.80 -16.37
CA TYR A 345 -7.95 -32.77 -15.89
C TYR A 345 -8.95 -32.41 -16.98
N SER A 346 -8.52 -32.29 -18.23
CA SER A 346 -9.40 -32.01 -19.37
C SER A 346 -10.37 -33.17 -19.61
N ALA A 347 -11.64 -32.85 -19.89
CA ALA A 347 -12.67 -33.79 -20.22
C ALA A 347 -13.54 -33.26 -21.36
N ASN A 348 -14.16 -34.17 -22.14
CA ASN A 348 -15.10 -33.82 -23.22
C ASN A 348 -16.47 -33.41 -22.63
N VAL A 349 -16.52 -32.23 -21.96
CA VAL A 349 -17.68 -31.81 -21.18
C VAL A 349 -18.10 -30.37 -21.50
N ILE A 350 -19.42 -30.13 -21.50
CA ILE A 350 -19.99 -28.78 -21.35
C ILE A 350 -20.25 -28.59 -19.85
N PRO A 351 -19.59 -27.67 -19.19
CA PRO A 351 -19.70 -27.49 -17.73
C PRO A 351 -21.03 -26.85 -17.34
N ILE A 352 -21.33 -26.88 -16.03
CA ILE A 352 -22.59 -26.35 -15.47
C ILE A 352 -22.53 -24.83 -15.24
N LYS A 353 -21.34 -24.29 -15.03
CA LYS A 353 -21.12 -22.86 -14.77
C LYS A 353 -19.70 -22.45 -15.12
N ALA A 354 -19.50 -21.15 -15.27
CA ALA A 354 -18.21 -20.50 -15.38
C ALA A 354 -18.19 -19.28 -14.44
N VAL A 355 -17.07 -19.04 -13.78
CA VAL A 355 -16.92 -18.01 -12.75
C VAL A 355 -15.76 -17.07 -13.10
N ALA A 356 -15.96 -15.78 -12.93
CA ALA A 356 -14.91 -14.78 -13.02
C ALA A 356 -14.90 -13.88 -11.79
N SER A 357 -13.69 -13.53 -11.31
CA SER A 357 -13.45 -12.50 -10.32
C SER A 357 -13.03 -11.21 -11.03
N ILE A 358 -13.75 -10.11 -10.77
CA ILE A 358 -13.53 -8.78 -11.36
C ILE A 358 -13.08 -7.83 -10.27
N ASP A 359 -11.96 -7.17 -10.50
CA ASP A 359 -11.38 -6.11 -9.67
C ASP A 359 -11.67 -4.74 -10.30
N LEU A 360 -12.16 -3.80 -9.49
CA LEU A 360 -12.41 -2.42 -9.88
C LEU A 360 -11.54 -1.51 -9.03
N ARG A 361 -10.56 -0.85 -9.65
CA ARG A 361 -9.80 0.21 -8.98
C ARG A 361 -10.45 1.56 -9.29
N LEU A 362 -10.65 2.35 -8.24
CA LEU A 362 -11.43 3.58 -8.28
C LEU A 362 -10.52 4.80 -8.10
N VAL A 363 -10.96 5.93 -8.66
CA VAL A 363 -10.32 7.23 -8.45
C VAL A 363 -11.31 8.20 -7.81
N VAL A 364 -10.83 9.36 -7.36
CA VAL A 364 -11.70 10.38 -6.72
C VAL A 364 -12.87 10.75 -7.63
N GLY A 365 -14.05 10.79 -7.02
CA GLY A 365 -15.33 10.98 -7.70
C GLY A 365 -16.11 9.68 -7.91
N ASN A 366 -15.42 8.55 -8.06
CA ASN A 366 -16.10 7.26 -8.10
C ASN A 366 -16.63 6.88 -6.71
N ASP A 367 -17.85 6.34 -6.69
CA ASP A 367 -18.42 5.63 -5.54
C ASP A 367 -18.40 4.14 -5.82
N TRP A 368 -17.87 3.33 -4.91
CA TRP A 368 -17.62 1.91 -5.13
C TRP A 368 -18.91 1.11 -5.36
N LYS A 369 -20.01 1.44 -4.68
CA LYS A 369 -21.32 0.79 -4.87
C LYS A 369 -21.88 1.13 -6.25
N ARG A 370 -21.81 2.40 -6.64
CA ARG A 370 -22.27 2.88 -7.94
C ARG A 370 -21.44 2.28 -9.08
N GLN A 371 -20.13 2.09 -8.92
CA GLN A 371 -19.31 1.42 -9.93
C GLN A 371 -19.70 -0.07 -10.09
N GLN A 372 -19.97 -0.79 -9.01
CA GLN A 372 -20.54 -2.14 -9.08
C GLN A 372 -21.89 -2.14 -9.81
N ASP A 373 -22.77 -1.17 -9.53
CA ASP A 373 -24.07 -1.04 -10.21
C ASP A 373 -23.92 -0.84 -11.71
N LYS A 374 -22.92 -0.09 -12.17
CA LYS A 374 -22.65 0.11 -13.61
C LYS A 374 -22.25 -1.22 -14.27
N VAL A 375 -21.40 -2.02 -13.62
CA VAL A 375 -21.02 -3.36 -14.13
C VAL A 375 -22.22 -4.29 -14.16
N VAL A 376 -23.03 -4.33 -13.12
CA VAL A 376 -24.26 -5.14 -13.09
C VAL A 376 -25.21 -4.74 -14.22
N LYS A 377 -25.44 -3.45 -14.42
CA LYS A 377 -26.25 -2.92 -15.55
C LYS A 377 -25.67 -3.30 -16.92
N HIS A 378 -24.34 -3.32 -17.05
CA HIS A 378 -23.68 -3.81 -18.25
C HIS A 378 -24.00 -5.28 -18.51
N ILE A 379 -23.87 -6.13 -17.48
CA ILE A 379 -24.22 -7.57 -17.57
C ILE A 379 -25.69 -7.74 -18.02
N GLN A 380 -26.61 -6.96 -17.43
CA GLN A 380 -28.03 -6.96 -17.83
C GLN A 380 -28.20 -6.52 -19.30
N SER A 381 -27.46 -5.49 -19.74
CA SER A 381 -27.53 -4.99 -21.12
C SER A 381 -27.04 -6.02 -22.17
N GLN A 382 -26.22 -6.98 -21.74
CA GLN A 382 -25.80 -8.12 -22.57
C GLN A 382 -26.84 -9.26 -22.61
N GLY A 383 -28.04 -9.01 -22.06
CA GLY A 383 -29.18 -9.92 -22.07
C GLY A 383 -29.17 -10.97 -20.97
N TYR A 384 -28.42 -10.75 -19.89
CA TYR A 384 -28.43 -11.65 -18.75
C TYR A 384 -29.51 -11.26 -17.74
N PHE A 385 -30.28 -12.24 -17.28
CA PHE A 385 -30.98 -12.13 -16.00
C PHE A 385 -29.97 -12.21 -14.87
N VAL A 386 -29.91 -11.18 -14.03
CA VAL A 386 -28.94 -11.08 -12.92
C VAL A 386 -29.64 -11.45 -11.62
N THR A 387 -29.07 -12.39 -10.89
CA THR A 387 -29.52 -12.87 -9.57
C THR A 387 -28.38 -12.77 -8.55
N THR A 388 -28.71 -12.87 -7.27
CA THR A 388 -27.74 -12.99 -6.16
C THR A 388 -27.66 -14.41 -5.60
N ASN A 389 -28.53 -15.31 -6.07
CA ASN A 389 -28.60 -16.70 -5.62
C ASN A 389 -28.45 -17.66 -6.80
N GLU A 390 -28.24 -18.93 -6.52
CA GLU A 390 -28.30 -20.01 -7.51
C GLU A 390 -29.69 -19.98 -8.19
N PRO A 391 -29.77 -20.06 -9.54
CA PRO A 391 -31.01 -19.93 -10.24
C PRO A 391 -31.93 -21.14 -10.01
N THR A 392 -33.20 -20.86 -9.81
CA THR A 392 -34.27 -21.86 -9.73
C THR A 392 -34.53 -22.54 -11.06
N ASP A 393 -35.27 -23.65 -11.04
CA ASP A 393 -35.67 -24.36 -12.29
C ASP A 393 -36.57 -23.52 -13.18
N GLU A 394 -37.45 -22.71 -12.61
CA GLU A 394 -38.29 -21.77 -13.33
C GLU A 394 -37.48 -20.67 -14.00
N GLU A 395 -36.49 -20.09 -13.30
CA GLU A 395 -35.62 -19.08 -13.88
C GLU A 395 -34.78 -19.65 -15.03
N ARG A 396 -34.24 -20.88 -14.87
CA ARG A 396 -33.49 -21.58 -15.93
C ARG A 396 -34.32 -21.85 -17.19
N MET A 397 -35.60 -22.10 -17.02
CA MET A 397 -36.53 -22.32 -18.16
C MET A 397 -36.98 -20.99 -18.78
N ARG A 398 -37.00 -19.91 -18.00
CA ARG A 398 -37.46 -18.59 -18.43
C ARG A 398 -36.37 -17.74 -19.10
N TYR A 399 -35.15 -17.81 -18.59
CA TYR A 399 -34.08 -16.93 -19.04
C TYR A 399 -32.96 -17.69 -19.75
N PRO A 400 -32.65 -17.34 -21.03
CA PRO A 400 -31.62 -18.05 -21.80
C PRO A 400 -30.20 -17.74 -21.35
N LYS A 401 -30.00 -16.64 -20.61
CA LYS A 401 -28.72 -16.22 -20.04
C LYS A 401 -28.94 -15.81 -18.59
N ILE A 402 -28.26 -16.45 -17.67
CA ILE A 402 -28.34 -16.15 -16.23
C ILE A 402 -26.96 -15.89 -15.69
N ALA A 403 -26.80 -14.82 -14.93
CA ALA A 403 -25.59 -14.50 -14.20
C ALA A 403 -25.92 -14.26 -12.71
N MET A 404 -25.26 -14.99 -11.83
CA MET A 404 -25.24 -14.66 -10.41
C MET A 404 -24.08 -13.70 -10.18
N VAL A 405 -24.37 -12.58 -9.49
CA VAL A 405 -23.36 -11.58 -9.17
C VAL A 405 -23.30 -11.41 -7.65
N ILE A 406 -22.15 -11.76 -7.08
CA ILE A 406 -21.84 -11.52 -5.67
C ILE A 406 -20.97 -10.26 -5.59
N ARG A 407 -21.35 -9.33 -4.74
CA ARG A 407 -20.65 -8.07 -4.53
C ARG A 407 -19.85 -8.15 -3.24
N SER A 408 -18.55 -7.88 -3.32
CA SER A 408 -17.72 -7.69 -2.13
C SER A 408 -17.91 -6.29 -1.55
N GLY A 409 -17.43 -6.08 -0.34
CA GLY A 409 -17.22 -4.76 0.21
C GLY A 409 -16.27 -3.93 -0.66
N GLY A 410 -16.05 -2.69 -0.28
CA GLY A 410 -15.14 -1.81 -0.97
C GLY A 410 -15.07 -0.45 -0.31
N TYR A 411 -14.16 0.37 -0.79
CA TYR A 411 -13.97 1.74 -0.32
C TYR A 411 -13.61 2.69 -1.46
N ASN A 412 -13.90 3.97 -1.23
CA ASN A 412 -13.64 5.01 -2.21
C ASN A 412 -12.17 5.44 -2.20
N ALA A 413 -11.72 6.02 -3.30
CA ALA A 413 -10.43 6.67 -3.37
C ALA A 413 -10.38 7.88 -2.43
N GLN A 414 -9.19 8.15 -1.90
CA GLN A 414 -8.92 9.35 -1.10
C GLN A 414 -7.83 10.17 -1.78
N LYS A 415 -7.93 11.51 -1.70
CA LYS A 415 -6.90 12.41 -2.19
C LYS A 415 -6.88 13.72 -1.44
N THR A 416 -5.71 14.09 -0.93
CA THR A 416 -5.43 15.39 -0.33
C THR A 416 -5.00 16.39 -1.40
N SER A 417 -5.49 17.61 -1.31
CA SER A 417 -5.08 18.67 -2.25
C SER A 417 -3.57 18.87 -2.23
N MET A 418 -2.94 18.88 -3.40
CA MET A 418 -1.51 19.19 -3.52
C MET A 418 -1.18 20.62 -3.06
N LEU A 419 -2.18 21.52 -2.97
CA LEU A 419 -2.05 22.89 -2.44
C LEU A 419 -2.33 22.98 -0.94
N HIS A 420 -2.57 21.85 -0.24
CA HIS A 420 -2.80 21.86 1.20
C HIS A 420 -1.57 22.46 1.92
N PRO A 421 -1.73 23.54 2.74
CA PRO A 421 -0.58 24.31 3.26
C PRO A 421 0.42 23.45 4.03
N LEU A 422 -0.07 22.54 4.88
CA LEU A 422 0.79 21.69 5.69
C LEU A 422 1.46 20.59 4.85
N ALA A 423 0.78 20.05 3.84
CA ALA A 423 1.36 19.10 2.90
C ALA A 423 2.50 19.75 2.09
N GLN A 424 2.37 21.02 1.69
CA GLN A 424 3.43 21.78 1.04
C GLN A 424 4.65 21.99 1.94
N LYS A 425 4.45 22.20 3.25
CA LYS A 425 5.57 22.24 4.22
C LYS A 425 6.26 20.87 4.30
N VAL A 426 5.51 19.75 4.27
CA VAL A 426 6.10 18.41 4.22
C VAL A 426 6.90 18.23 2.93
N VAL A 427 6.39 18.65 1.77
CA VAL A 427 7.13 18.60 0.50
C VAL A 427 8.45 19.37 0.62
N GLN A 428 8.44 20.56 1.21
CA GLN A 428 9.65 21.35 1.41
C GLN A 428 10.65 20.67 2.34
N ALA A 429 10.19 20.08 3.45
CA ALA A 429 11.04 19.37 4.40
C ALA A 429 11.70 18.14 3.75
N VAL A 430 10.90 17.31 3.06
CA VAL A 430 11.42 16.13 2.35
C VAL A 430 12.39 16.53 1.23
N THR A 431 12.08 17.60 0.50
CA THR A 431 12.99 18.14 -0.53
C THR A 431 14.31 18.61 0.07
N THR A 432 14.28 19.22 1.24
CA THR A 432 15.50 19.63 1.96
C THR A 432 16.35 18.44 2.38
N ALA A 433 15.71 17.33 2.81
CA ALA A 433 16.41 16.11 3.23
C ALA A 433 16.96 15.29 2.05
N GLN A 434 16.18 15.17 0.96
CA GLN A 434 16.40 14.21 -0.12
C GLN A 434 16.77 14.85 -1.47
N GLY A 435 16.71 16.16 -1.60
CA GLY A 435 16.93 16.87 -2.86
C GLY A 435 15.70 16.77 -3.78
N LYS A 436 15.81 16.02 -4.88
CA LYS A 436 14.70 15.87 -5.82
C LYS A 436 13.65 14.89 -5.29
N VAL A 437 12.39 15.32 -5.29
CA VAL A 437 11.24 14.52 -4.82
C VAL A 437 10.21 14.42 -5.95
N VAL A 438 9.71 13.22 -6.18
CA VAL A 438 8.59 12.96 -7.10
C VAL A 438 7.28 13.25 -6.37
N LEU A 439 6.44 14.09 -6.94
CA LEU A 439 5.10 14.35 -6.42
C LEU A 439 4.08 13.59 -7.25
N THR A 440 3.38 12.67 -6.61
CA THR A 440 2.43 11.77 -7.26
C THR A 440 1.01 12.07 -6.77
N PRO A 441 0.08 12.47 -7.65
CA PRO A 441 -1.31 12.74 -7.24
C PRO A 441 -2.01 11.53 -6.62
N THR A 442 -1.74 10.32 -7.16
CA THR A 442 -2.39 9.08 -6.73
C THR A 442 -1.40 7.92 -6.79
N LEU A 443 -1.34 7.09 -5.76
CA LEU A 443 -0.63 5.80 -5.77
C LEU A 443 -1.45 4.76 -6.54
N GLY A 444 -0.78 3.84 -7.23
CA GLY A 444 -1.44 2.76 -7.95
C GLY A 444 -2.09 1.71 -7.05
N GLY A 445 -1.53 1.47 -5.88
CA GLY A 445 -2.11 0.63 -4.83
C GLY A 445 -3.31 1.28 -4.14
N SER A 446 -4.02 0.50 -3.35
CA SER A 446 -5.17 0.94 -2.56
C SER A 446 -4.88 0.73 -1.09
N LEU A 447 -5.13 1.76 -0.29
CA LEU A 447 -5.06 1.76 1.16
C LEU A 447 -6.39 2.32 1.68
N PRO A 448 -6.90 1.91 2.82
CA PRO A 448 -8.17 2.40 3.37
C PRO A 448 -8.06 3.81 3.97
N LEU A 449 -7.28 4.70 3.36
CA LEU A 449 -6.99 6.05 3.89
C LEU A 449 -8.21 6.97 3.94
N PHE A 450 -9.29 6.64 3.23
CA PHE A 450 -10.55 7.38 3.31
C PHE A 450 -11.14 7.41 4.73
N VAL A 451 -10.84 6.40 5.57
CA VAL A 451 -11.34 6.31 6.95
C VAL A 451 -10.83 7.47 7.81
N PHE A 452 -9.58 7.93 7.62
CA PHE A 452 -9.04 9.06 8.40
C PHE A 452 -9.78 10.36 8.11
N GLU A 453 -10.10 10.62 6.85
CA GLU A 453 -10.89 11.79 6.48
C GLU A 453 -12.36 11.64 6.89
N GLN A 454 -12.93 10.44 6.75
CA GLN A 454 -14.31 10.16 7.11
C GLN A 454 -14.57 10.36 8.60
N TYR A 455 -13.76 9.77 9.48
CA TYR A 455 -13.98 9.74 10.92
C TYR A 455 -13.32 10.90 11.67
N LEU A 456 -12.18 11.39 11.20
CA LEU A 456 -11.38 12.41 11.90
C LEU A 456 -11.34 13.75 11.20
N LYS A 457 -11.81 13.85 9.95
CA LYS A 457 -11.74 15.07 9.10
C LYS A 457 -10.30 15.59 8.91
N THR A 458 -9.33 14.71 9.02
CA THR A 458 -7.91 15.02 8.90
C THR A 458 -7.36 14.37 7.64
N PRO A 459 -6.83 15.14 6.67
CA PRO A 459 -6.35 14.59 5.41
C PRO A 459 -5.04 13.81 5.59
N PRO A 460 -4.82 12.69 4.87
CA PRO A 460 -3.55 11.99 4.82
C PRO A 460 -2.73 12.32 3.58
N ILE A 461 -1.40 12.26 3.70
CA ILE A 461 -0.45 12.12 2.59
C ILE A 461 0.50 10.97 2.88
N THR A 462 1.05 10.33 1.84
CA THR A 462 1.99 9.22 2.02
C THR A 462 3.41 9.63 1.66
N VAL A 463 4.35 9.31 2.55
CA VAL A 463 5.79 9.50 2.38
C VAL A 463 6.47 8.14 2.54
N PRO A 464 6.47 7.32 1.50
CA PRO A 464 6.96 5.95 1.54
C PRO A 464 8.48 5.90 1.59
N ILE A 465 9.04 4.81 2.13
CA ILE A 465 10.50 4.65 2.24
C ILE A 465 11.03 3.37 1.61
N ALA A 466 10.21 2.34 1.41
CA ALA A 466 10.68 1.06 0.91
C ALA A 466 11.26 1.17 -0.52
N ASN A 467 12.22 0.34 -0.87
CA ASN A 467 12.68 0.26 -2.27
C ASN A 467 11.59 -0.37 -3.16
N HIS A 468 11.49 0.06 -4.41
CA HIS A 468 10.45 -0.42 -5.33
C HIS A 468 10.56 -1.92 -5.66
N ASP A 469 11.76 -2.49 -5.55
CA ASP A 469 12.09 -3.91 -5.78
C ASP A 469 12.17 -4.71 -4.47
N ASN A 470 11.23 -4.46 -3.55
CA ASN A 470 11.22 -4.98 -2.18
C ASN A 470 10.53 -6.34 -2.00
N ASN A 471 9.80 -6.83 -3.02
CA ASN A 471 8.97 -8.04 -2.94
C ASN A 471 7.89 -7.99 -1.84
N GLN A 472 7.30 -6.82 -1.54
CA GLN A 472 6.17 -6.76 -0.62
C GLN A 472 5.05 -7.73 -1.05
N HIS A 473 4.31 -8.30 -0.11
CA HIS A 473 3.28 -9.33 -0.28
C HIS A 473 3.78 -10.66 -0.90
N ALA A 474 5.06 -10.78 -1.25
CA ALA A 474 5.66 -12.00 -1.82
C ALA A 474 6.74 -12.59 -0.89
N GLU A 475 7.30 -13.71 -1.32
CA GLU A 475 8.46 -14.32 -0.68
C GLU A 475 9.72 -13.46 -0.90
N ASN A 476 10.66 -13.56 0.03
CA ASN A 476 11.93 -12.83 0.00
C ASN A 476 11.75 -11.29 0.07
N GLU A 477 10.73 -10.84 0.79
CA GLU A 477 10.54 -9.43 1.10
C GLU A 477 11.81 -8.86 1.72
N ASN A 478 12.15 -7.62 1.33
CA ASN A 478 13.41 -7.02 1.75
C ASN A 478 13.41 -5.48 1.72
N ILE A 479 14.20 -4.87 2.61
CA ILE A 479 14.50 -3.45 2.53
C ILE A 479 15.98 -3.21 2.23
N ARG A 480 16.27 -2.24 1.37
CA ARG A 480 17.62 -1.74 1.14
C ARG A 480 18.04 -0.81 2.29
N LEU A 481 19.25 -0.95 2.82
CA LEU A 481 19.73 -0.16 3.97
C LEU A 481 19.66 1.34 3.68
N LYS A 482 20.02 1.78 2.47
CA LYS A 482 19.86 3.17 2.05
C LYS A 482 18.44 3.68 2.30
N ASN A 483 17.44 2.90 1.93
CA ASN A 483 16.04 3.30 2.05
C ASN A 483 15.61 3.44 3.52
N LEU A 484 16.02 2.51 4.38
CA LEU A 484 15.74 2.59 5.82
C LEU A 484 16.42 3.83 6.44
N PHE A 485 17.71 4.03 6.19
CA PHE A 485 18.46 5.13 6.79
C PHE A 485 18.02 6.50 6.26
N GLU A 486 17.80 6.64 4.95
CA GLU A 486 17.24 7.88 4.38
C GLU A 486 15.81 8.12 4.83
N GLY A 487 15.03 7.07 5.09
CA GLY A 487 13.70 7.17 5.70
C GLY A 487 13.74 7.85 7.07
N ILE A 488 14.70 7.49 7.93
CA ILE A 488 14.91 8.12 9.24
C ILE A 488 15.18 9.62 9.08
N VAL A 489 16.06 9.99 8.15
CA VAL A 489 16.40 11.40 7.87
C VAL A 489 15.19 12.17 7.34
N THR A 490 14.41 11.54 6.47
CA THR A 490 13.17 12.10 5.90
C THR A 490 12.15 12.42 7.00
N PHE A 491 11.84 11.46 7.87
CA PHE A 491 10.87 11.67 8.95
C PHE A 491 11.36 12.68 9.98
N ALA A 492 12.65 12.68 10.32
CA ALA A 492 13.21 13.71 11.18
C ALA A 492 13.07 15.12 10.56
N SER A 493 13.27 15.26 9.25
CA SER A 493 13.06 16.53 8.55
C SER A 493 11.58 16.98 8.60
N ILE A 494 10.63 16.07 8.52
CA ILE A 494 9.21 16.37 8.67
C ILE A 494 8.89 16.82 10.10
N MET A 495 9.48 16.22 11.13
CA MET A 495 9.30 16.63 12.53
C MET A 495 9.86 18.04 12.80
N LEU A 496 10.68 18.56 11.89
CA LEU A 496 11.32 19.89 11.96
C LEU A 496 10.63 20.95 11.07
N LEU A 497 9.39 20.70 10.62
CA LEU A 497 8.65 21.68 9.81
C LEU A 497 8.68 23.08 10.42
N PRO A 498 8.83 24.14 9.59
CA PRO A 498 8.77 25.52 10.09
C PRO A 498 7.39 25.80 10.70
N ARG A 499 7.42 26.56 11.83
CA ARG A 499 6.21 27.01 12.55
C ARG A 499 5.29 27.85 11.68
#